data_c205f4aef4ba017a9a42bdb077fe6afe
#
_entry.id   c205f4aef4ba017a9a42bdb077fe6afe
#
_cell.length_a   1.000
_cell.length_b   1.000
_cell.length_c   1.000
_cell.angle_alpha   90.00
_cell.angle_beta   90.00
_cell.angle_gamma   90.00
#
_symmetry.space_group_name_H-M   'P 1'
#
loop_
_entity.id
_entity.type
_entity.pdbx_description
1 polymer ?
#
loop_
_entity_poly.entity_id
_entity_poly.type
_entity_poly.pdbx_seq_one_letter_code
_entity_poly.pdbx_strand_id
1 'polypeptide(L)'
;MKIAEVSTNPSVDIALDTINIGKQALVFVNTKRSAESTAEKISMKLKTDNLELKELSETILKALSSPTKQCRRLSKCVSKGVAFHHAGLAYSQRKIIEDNFKKGLIKIISCTPSLAMGVNLPAFRAIMRDLKRYGGRWGMQWIPVLEYHQMVGRAGRPDFNDDYGEAICIASSESEKTEVLEKYLRGEPEDVYSKLAVEPVLRSNILGLISTKFARSKKELLDFFKETLYGYQYGDFTEIEIIITKILGDLDEWGFIKTDKDDFVSADEIGEINLRSTPLGDRVSQLYLDPYTANFIITSLRRALQKKTTEFSYLQMVSNTLELRPLFKVKMKEIEFVEAVLNDNAFNLIVLEPSVYDHEYDDFLNSIKTAIIFEDWMDENNEEYLLEKYDVTPGLFGMKLNLADWILYSTEELAKMLNFNEILKDISKTRFRLKKGIKEELIPLVRLKKIGRVRARKLFRNGVKDIGDVKKVDITKLTQLLGKALAYDLKKQIGEEIKEVPNGRRKGQLGLGKF
;
A
#
# COMPACT_ATOMS: atom_id res chain seq x y z
N MET A 1 17.44 -35.75 11.43
CA MET A 1 16.61 -36.03 10.25
C MET A 1 17.51 -36.00 9.01
N LYS A 2 17.49 -37.02 8.14
CA LYS A 2 18.19 -36.96 6.84
C LYS A 2 17.17 -36.67 5.76
N ILE A 3 17.35 -35.59 5.03
CA ILE A 3 16.51 -35.19 3.90
C ILE A 3 17.23 -35.58 2.62
N ALA A 4 16.49 -36.15 1.65
CA ALA A 4 17.08 -36.54 0.37
C ALA A 4 17.50 -35.30 -0.43
N GLU A 5 18.74 -35.27 -0.87
CA GLU A 5 19.28 -34.22 -1.74
C GLU A 5 18.81 -34.48 -3.19
N VAL A 6 17.79 -33.74 -3.62
CA VAL A 6 17.20 -33.80 -4.96
C VAL A 6 17.66 -32.63 -5.82
N SER A 7 18.19 -31.58 -5.18
CA SER A 7 18.67 -30.36 -5.83
C SER A 7 19.94 -29.82 -5.16
N THR A 8 20.57 -28.82 -5.76
CA THR A 8 21.68 -28.08 -5.16
C THR A 8 21.23 -27.03 -4.13
N ASN A 9 19.93 -26.98 -3.82
CA ASN A 9 19.35 -25.96 -2.96
C ASN A 9 18.62 -26.61 -1.76
N PRO A 10 19.19 -26.55 -0.56
CA PRO A 10 18.62 -27.20 0.62
C PRO A 10 17.18 -26.75 0.93
N SER A 11 16.82 -25.48 0.67
CA SER A 11 15.44 -25.01 0.91
C SER A 11 14.41 -25.66 -0.03
N VAL A 12 14.84 -26.02 -1.25
CA VAL A 12 13.99 -26.76 -2.20
C VAL A 12 13.80 -28.18 -1.72
N ASP A 13 14.87 -28.84 -1.28
CA ASP A 13 14.82 -30.24 -0.83
C ASP A 13 13.97 -30.39 0.43
N ILE A 14 14.11 -29.47 1.40
CA ILE A 14 13.27 -29.44 2.61
C ILE A 14 11.80 -29.21 2.26
N ALA A 15 11.52 -28.31 1.31
CA ALA A 15 10.15 -28.05 0.87
C ALA A 15 9.51 -29.28 0.17
N LEU A 16 10.27 -29.98 -0.68
CA LEU A 16 9.83 -31.20 -1.34
C LEU A 16 9.58 -32.32 -0.33
N ASP A 17 10.48 -32.51 0.64
CA ASP A 17 10.29 -33.46 1.74
C ASP A 17 9.02 -33.15 2.54
N THR A 18 8.76 -31.86 2.81
CA THR A 18 7.53 -31.44 3.49
C THR A 18 6.26 -31.83 2.72
N ILE A 19 6.28 -31.69 1.41
CA ILE A 19 5.15 -32.14 0.55
C ILE A 19 5.01 -33.65 0.59
N ASN A 20 6.11 -34.38 0.53
CA ASN A 20 6.11 -35.86 0.54
C ASN A 20 5.51 -36.45 1.82
N ILE A 21 5.71 -35.80 2.96
CA ILE A 21 5.07 -36.18 4.23
C ILE A 21 3.64 -35.64 4.39
N GLY A 22 3.07 -35.02 3.32
CA GLY A 22 1.69 -34.53 3.30
C GLY A 22 1.47 -33.19 4.03
N LYS A 23 2.54 -32.53 4.50
CA LYS A 23 2.48 -31.31 5.32
C LYS A 23 2.66 -30.04 4.49
N GLN A 24 2.64 -28.87 5.15
CA GLN A 24 2.81 -27.55 4.55
C GLN A 24 4.02 -26.83 5.14
N ALA A 25 4.67 -25.98 4.32
CA ALA A 25 5.77 -25.15 4.82
C ALA A 25 5.70 -23.70 4.33
N LEU A 26 6.25 -22.81 5.17
CA LEU A 26 6.64 -21.45 4.82
C LEU A 26 8.16 -21.39 4.63
N VAL A 27 8.63 -20.84 3.50
CA VAL A 27 10.04 -20.64 3.20
C VAL A 27 10.34 -19.14 3.25
N PHE A 28 11.01 -18.70 4.29
CA PHE A 28 11.36 -17.30 4.49
C PHE A 28 12.66 -16.94 3.77
N VAL A 29 12.61 -15.88 2.97
CA VAL A 29 13.73 -15.36 2.18
C VAL A 29 13.81 -13.84 2.29
N ASN A 30 14.98 -13.27 2.07
CA ASN A 30 15.27 -11.85 2.34
C ASN A 30 14.75 -10.86 1.27
N THR A 31 14.48 -11.30 0.05
CA THR A 31 14.03 -10.41 -1.04
C THR A 31 12.81 -10.95 -1.80
N LYS A 32 12.06 -10.01 -2.41
CA LYS A 32 10.92 -10.35 -3.29
C LYS A 32 11.35 -11.27 -4.44
N ARG A 33 12.47 -10.95 -5.11
CA ARG A 33 13.03 -11.77 -6.20
C ARG A 33 13.42 -13.17 -5.75
N SER A 34 13.97 -13.28 -4.54
CA SER A 34 14.29 -14.58 -3.93
C SER A 34 13.02 -15.37 -3.65
N ALA A 35 11.94 -14.74 -3.17
CA ALA A 35 10.66 -15.41 -2.93
C ALA A 35 10.08 -16.01 -4.22
N GLU A 36 10.06 -15.23 -5.28
CA GLU A 36 9.61 -15.66 -6.60
C GLU A 36 10.47 -16.81 -7.15
N SER A 37 11.79 -16.63 -7.17
CA SER A 37 12.73 -17.63 -7.70
C SER A 37 12.69 -18.95 -6.92
N THR A 38 12.56 -18.90 -5.59
CA THR A 38 12.48 -20.10 -4.76
C THR A 38 11.19 -20.87 -5.03
N ALA A 39 10.04 -20.18 -5.10
CA ALA A 39 8.77 -20.81 -5.44
C ALA A 39 8.80 -21.47 -6.82
N GLU A 40 9.40 -20.79 -7.82
CA GLU A 40 9.57 -21.36 -9.17
C GLU A 40 10.44 -22.61 -9.15
N LYS A 41 11.59 -22.60 -8.47
CA LYS A 41 12.48 -23.76 -8.35
C LYS A 41 11.77 -24.97 -7.71
N ILE A 42 10.99 -24.74 -6.65
CA ILE A 42 10.19 -25.79 -6.01
C ILE A 42 9.13 -26.32 -6.99
N SER A 43 8.37 -25.41 -7.62
CA SER A 43 7.26 -25.78 -8.52
C SER A 43 7.73 -26.60 -9.74
N MET A 44 8.93 -26.30 -10.27
CA MET A 44 9.52 -27.04 -11.40
C MET A 44 9.83 -28.50 -11.08
N LYS A 45 10.03 -28.85 -9.80
CA LYS A 45 10.31 -30.23 -9.36
C LYS A 45 9.03 -31.04 -9.13
N LEU A 46 7.86 -30.41 -9.11
CA LEU A 46 6.58 -31.05 -8.82
C LEU A 46 5.84 -31.44 -10.10
N LYS A 47 5.43 -32.70 -10.14
CA LYS A 47 4.53 -33.24 -11.18
C LYS A 47 3.14 -33.40 -10.55
N THR A 48 2.32 -32.36 -10.61
CA THR A 48 0.96 -32.38 -10.04
C THR A 48 -0.04 -32.09 -11.15
N ASP A 49 -1.08 -32.91 -11.23
CA ASP A 49 -2.24 -32.70 -12.11
C ASP A 49 -3.51 -32.67 -11.25
N ASN A 50 -3.78 -31.52 -10.63
CA ASN A 50 -4.94 -31.29 -9.77
C ASN A 50 -5.83 -30.23 -10.41
N LEU A 51 -7.10 -30.53 -10.62
CA LEU A 51 -8.07 -29.66 -11.26
C LEU A 51 -8.31 -28.38 -10.43
N GLU A 52 -8.45 -28.51 -9.10
CA GLU A 52 -8.67 -27.37 -8.21
C GLU A 52 -7.50 -26.38 -8.26
N LEU A 53 -6.25 -26.88 -8.35
CA LEU A 53 -5.07 -26.03 -8.51
C LEU A 53 -5.04 -25.32 -9.87
N LYS A 54 -5.55 -25.96 -10.94
CA LYS A 54 -5.68 -25.31 -12.25
C LYS A 54 -6.71 -24.19 -12.19
N GLU A 55 -7.88 -24.40 -11.60
CA GLU A 55 -8.92 -23.39 -11.42
C GLU A 55 -8.41 -22.22 -10.54
N LEU A 56 -7.67 -22.54 -9.47
CA LEU A 56 -7.05 -21.54 -8.62
C LEU A 56 -6.03 -20.70 -9.38
N SER A 57 -5.22 -21.32 -10.24
CA SER A 57 -4.23 -20.63 -11.07
C SER A 57 -4.88 -19.63 -12.04
N GLU A 58 -6.04 -19.98 -12.61
CA GLU A 58 -6.84 -19.06 -13.42
C GLU A 58 -7.44 -17.90 -12.61
N THR A 59 -7.88 -18.19 -11.38
CA THR A 59 -8.40 -17.17 -10.46
C THR A 59 -7.32 -16.13 -10.13
N ILE A 60 -6.08 -16.57 -9.94
CA ILE A 60 -4.92 -15.68 -9.73
C ILE A 60 -4.69 -14.75 -10.94
N LEU A 61 -4.84 -15.26 -12.16
CA LEU A 61 -4.72 -14.44 -13.38
C LEU A 61 -5.83 -13.40 -13.49
N LYS A 62 -7.04 -13.75 -13.09
CA LYS A 62 -8.22 -12.87 -13.13
C LYS A 62 -8.27 -11.85 -11.98
N ALA A 63 -7.34 -11.93 -11.02
CA ALA A 63 -7.28 -11.01 -9.87
C ALA A 63 -6.94 -9.56 -10.24
N LEU A 64 -6.29 -9.34 -11.37
CA LEU A 64 -6.05 -8.03 -11.99
C LEU A 64 -6.82 -7.92 -13.31
N SER A 65 -7.13 -6.69 -13.70
CA SER A 65 -7.80 -6.41 -14.98
C SER A 65 -6.95 -6.80 -16.19
N SER A 66 -5.63 -6.73 -16.06
CA SER A 66 -4.64 -7.20 -17.03
C SER A 66 -3.55 -7.96 -16.28
N PRO A 67 -3.37 -9.28 -16.53
CA PRO A 67 -2.36 -10.08 -15.85
C PRO A 67 -0.95 -9.64 -16.24
N THR A 68 -0.12 -9.34 -15.25
CA THR A 68 1.29 -9.00 -15.43
C THR A 68 2.17 -10.25 -15.61
N LYS A 69 3.44 -10.06 -16.03
CA LYS A 69 4.44 -11.14 -16.06
C LYS A 69 4.55 -11.83 -14.68
N GLN A 70 4.49 -11.05 -13.61
CA GLN A 70 4.50 -11.57 -12.23
C GLN A 70 3.27 -12.44 -11.96
N CYS A 71 2.07 -12.04 -12.41
CA CYS A 71 0.85 -12.83 -12.26
C CYS A 71 0.96 -14.19 -12.99
N ARG A 72 1.52 -14.20 -14.21
CA ARG A 72 1.72 -15.43 -14.99
C ARG A 72 2.69 -16.39 -14.30
N ARG A 73 3.77 -15.86 -13.71
CA ARG A 73 4.74 -16.66 -12.93
C ARG A 73 4.09 -17.24 -11.69
N LEU A 74 3.31 -16.44 -10.95
CA LEU A 74 2.56 -16.89 -9.78
C LEU A 74 1.55 -18.00 -10.14
N SER A 75 0.77 -17.79 -11.19
CA SER A 75 -0.20 -18.78 -11.69
C SER A 75 0.45 -20.12 -12.00
N LYS A 76 1.62 -20.12 -12.66
CA LYS A 76 2.40 -21.35 -12.94
C LYS A 76 2.83 -22.06 -11.65
N CYS A 77 3.27 -21.33 -10.64
CA CYS A 77 3.61 -21.93 -9.35
C CYS A 77 2.37 -22.50 -8.65
N VAL A 78 1.27 -21.75 -8.62
CA VAL A 78 0.01 -22.15 -7.96
C VAL A 78 -0.59 -23.39 -8.60
N SER A 79 -0.49 -23.58 -9.91
CA SER A 79 -0.93 -24.81 -10.59
C SER A 79 -0.19 -26.08 -10.11
N LYS A 80 0.91 -25.91 -9.36
CA LYS A 80 1.69 -27.00 -8.74
C LYS A 80 1.57 -27.03 -7.21
N GLY A 81 0.68 -26.22 -6.61
CA GLY A 81 0.49 -26.15 -5.16
C GLY A 81 1.56 -25.36 -4.42
N VAL A 82 2.31 -24.51 -5.12
CA VAL A 82 3.35 -23.63 -4.59
C VAL A 82 2.99 -22.18 -4.87
N ALA A 83 3.25 -21.29 -3.95
CA ALA A 83 3.07 -19.86 -4.17
C ALA A 83 4.28 -19.06 -3.68
N PHE A 84 4.45 -17.85 -4.20
CA PHE A 84 5.27 -16.83 -3.55
C PHE A 84 4.39 -15.74 -2.98
N HIS A 85 4.84 -15.13 -1.88
CA HIS A 85 4.07 -14.11 -1.17
C HIS A 85 4.97 -12.98 -0.68
N HIS A 86 4.68 -11.75 -1.09
CA HIS A 86 5.37 -10.53 -0.66
C HIS A 86 4.54 -9.28 -0.99
N ALA A 87 4.92 -8.14 -0.43
CA ALA A 87 4.19 -6.87 -0.61
C ALA A 87 4.09 -6.36 -2.06
N GLY A 88 4.86 -6.92 -3.00
CA GLY A 88 4.77 -6.61 -4.44
C GLY A 88 3.56 -7.22 -5.15
N LEU A 89 2.92 -8.24 -4.57
CA LEU A 89 1.68 -8.80 -5.10
C LEU A 89 0.49 -7.91 -4.77
N ALA A 90 -0.51 -7.89 -5.67
CA ALA A 90 -1.78 -7.24 -5.39
C ALA A 90 -2.46 -7.86 -4.16
N TYR A 91 -3.19 -7.05 -3.40
CA TYR A 91 -3.88 -7.51 -2.19
C TYR A 91 -4.82 -8.71 -2.46
N SER A 92 -5.58 -8.66 -3.56
CA SER A 92 -6.46 -9.76 -3.98
C SER A 92 -5.71 -11.07 -4.19
N GLN A 93 -4.53 -11.03 -4.81
CA GLN A 93 -3.70 -12.22 -5.01
C GLN A 93 -3.16 -12.78 -3.70
N ARG A 94 -2.66 -11.90 -2.82
CA ARG A 94 -2.18 -12.31 -1.49
C ARG A 94 -3.27 -13.01 -0.71
N LYS A 95 -4.47 -12.43 -0.67
CA LYS A 95 -5.63 -13.03 0.02
C LYS A 95 -6.02 -14.39 -0.56
N ILE A 96 -6.05 -14.55 -1.89
CA ILE A 96 -6.32 -15.84 -2.54
C ILE A 96 -5.29 -16.89 -2.10
N ILE A 97 -4.00 -16.55 -2.05
CA ILE A 97 -2.93 -17.46 -1.62
C ILE A 97 -3.14 -17.85 -0.15
N GLU A 98 -3.36 -16.88 0.72
CA GLU A 98 -3.56 -17.07 2.16
C GLU A 98 -4.76 -17.99 2.45
N ASP A 99 -5.91 -17.72 1.82
CA ASP A 99 -7.14 -18.48 2.01
C ASP A 99 -6.97 -19.94 1.52
N ASN A 100 -6.25 -20.17 0.42
CA ASN A 100 -6.03 -21.52 -0.11
C ASN A 100 -4.87 -22.28 0.56
N PHE A 101 -3.94 -21.58 1.19
CA PHE A 101 -2.98 -22.19 2.09
C PHE A 101 -3.66 -22.71 3.36
N LYS A 102 -4.55 -21.92 3.97
CA LYS A 102 -5.37 -22.35 5.13
C LYS A 102 -6.21 -23.59 4.82
N LYS A 103 -6.73 -23.71 3.61
CA LYS A 103 -7.48 -24.89 3.14
C LYS A 103 -6.58 -26.09 2.85
N GLY A 104 -5.27 -25.95 2.89
CA GLY A 104 -4.33 -27.03 2.58
C GLY A 104 -4.15 -27.31 1.09
N LEU A 105 -4.74 -26.53 0.19
CA LEU A 105 -4.60 -26.69 -1.27
C LEU A 105 -3.21 -26.23 -1.75
N ILE A 106 -2.74 -25.06 -1.31
CA ILE A 106 -1.36 -24.62 -1.47
C ILE A 106 -0.52 -25.28 -0.38
N LYS A 107 0.56 -25.96 -0.75
CA LYS A 107 1.43 -26.70 0.19
C LYS A 107 2.63 -25.88 0.64
N ILE A 108 3.21 -25.07 -0.24
CA ILE A 108 4.40 -24.27 0.04
C ILE A 108 4.16 -22.82 -0.31
N ILE A 109 4.52 -21.92 0.62
CA ILE A 109 4.63 -20.49 0.32
C ILE A 109 6.08 -20.05 0.54
N SER A 110 6.73 -19.57 -0.51
CA SER A 110 7.99 -18.83 -0.39
C SER A 110 7.68 -17.34 -0.18
N CYS A 111 8.14 -16.76 0.93
CA CYS A 111 7.72 -15.43 1.36
C CYS A 111 8.83 -14.58 1.96
N THR A 112 8.59 -13.28 2.00
CA THR A 112 9.42 -12.36 2.80
C THR A 112 8.94 -12.32 4.26
N PRO A 113 9.79 -11.93 5.25
CA PRO A 113 9.43 -11.90 6.66
C PRO A 113 8.15 -11.13 7.01
N SER A 114 7.73 -10.19 6.15
CA SER A 114 6.47 -9.45 6.31
C SER A 114 5.22 -10.35 6.44
N LEU A 115 5.26 -11.58 5.92
CA LEU A 115 4.17 -12.53 6.10
C LEU A 115 4.04 -13.00 7.57
N ALA A 116 5.15 -13.11 8.28
CA ALA A 116 5.14 -13.52 9.69
C ALA A 116 4.48 -12.48 10.61
N MET A 117 4.50 -11.20 10.24
CA MET A 117 4.05 -10.09 11.08
C MET A 117 2.56 -9.72 10.93
N GLY A 118 1.92 -10.04 9.82
CA GLY A 118 0.60 -9.47 9.49
C GLY A 118 -0.53 -10.46 9.29
N VAL A 119 -0.25 -11.77 9.24
CA VAL A 119 -1.26 -12.77 8.89
C VAL A 119 -1.10 -14.01 9.75
N ASN A 120 -2.21 -14.56 10.24
CA ASN A 120 -2.19 -15.85 10.94
C ASN A 120 -2.19 -16.99 9.89
N LEU A 121 -0.98 -17.44 9.52
CA LEU A 121 -0.75 -18.56 8.60
C LEU A 121 0.24 -19.55 9.25
N PRO A 122 -0.24 -20.45 10.09
CA PRO A 122 0.62 -21.51 10.63
C PRO A 122 0.93 -22.57 9.58
N ALA A 123 2.13 -23.13 9.63
CA ALA A 123 2.58 -24.21 8.78
C ALA A 123 3.23 -25.31 9.63
N PHE A 124 3.34 -26.53 9.12
CA PHE A 124 4.09 -27.57 9.82
C PHE A 124 5.58 -27.18 9.94
N ARG A 125 6.17 -26.68 8.84
CA ARG A 125 7.56 -26.22 8.83
C ARG A 125 7.67 -24.73 8.53
N ALA A 126 8.51 -24.04 9.32
CA ALA A 126 9.04 -22.71 9.02
C ALA A 126 10.53 -22.87 8.63
N ILE A 127 10.85 -22.56 7.38
CA ILE A 127 12.19 -22.74 6.82
C ILE A 127 12.80 -21.36 6.63
N MET A 128 13.79 -21.01 7.44
CA MET A 128 14.57 -19.77 7.33
C MET A 128 15.73 -20.01 6.38
N ARG A 129 15.55 -19.67 5.10
CA ARG A 129 16.60 -19.77 4.09
C ARG A 129 17.65 -18.68 4.27
N ASP A 130 17.20 -17.46 4.51
CA ASP A 130 18.06 -16.29 4.63
C ASP A 130 17.84 -15.62 6.00
N LEU A 131 18.90 -15.58 6.83
CA LEU A 131 18.89 -14.88 8.12
C LEU A 131 19.66 -13.54 8.09
N LYS A 132 20.18 -13.17 6.92
CA LYS A 132 20.86 -11.89 6.67
C LYS A 132 20.11 -11.11 5.60
N ARG A 133 20.06 -9.78 5.73
CA ARG A 133 19.52 -8.87 4.72
C ARG A 133 20.44 -7.70 4.47
N TYR A 134 20.34 -7.10 3.29
CA TYR A 134 21.15 -5.94 2.95
C TYR A 134 20.66 -4.69 3.71
N GLY A 135 21.51 -4.14 4.56
CA GLY A 135 21.26 -2.97 5.41
C GLY A 135 21.79 -1.65 4.82
N GLY A 136 21.88 -1.53 3.49
CA GLY A 136 22.39 -0.33 2.83
C GLY A 136 23.88 -0.12 3.07
N ARG A 137 24.27 1.02 3.68
CA ARG A 137 25.68 1.36 3.97
C ARG A 137 26.38 0.34 4.89
N TRP A 138 25.62 -0.43 5.64
CA TRP A 138 26.15 -1.41 6.60
C TRP A 138 26.33 -2.82 6.02
N GLY A 139 26.12 -3.00 4.70
CA GLY A 139 26.26 -4.29 4.04
C GLY A 139 25.22 -5.32 4.49
N MET A 140 25.60 -6.62 4.51
CA MET A 140 24.75 -7.71 4.97
C MET A 140 24.66 -7.72 6.50
N GLN A 141 23.45 -7.56 7.02
CA GLN A 141 23.12 -7.52 8.45
C GLN A 141 22.27 -8.72 8.83
N TRP A 142 22.52 -9.30 10.00
CA TRP A 142 21.63 -10.26 10.61
C TRP A 142 20.25 -9.63 10.87
N ILE A 143 19.18 -10.40 10.65
CA ILE A 143 17.83 -9.97 11.03
C ILE A 143 17.72 -9.90 12.57
N PRO A 144 16.82 -9.06 13.14
CA PRO A 144 16.56 -9.05 14.57
C PRO A 144 16.11 -10.42 15.10
N VAL A 145 16.46 -10.72 16.35
CA VAL A 145 16.05 -11.98 17.01
C VAL A 145 14.53 -12.04 17.16
N LEU A 146 13.89 -10.89 17.47
CA LEU A 146 12.43 -10.80 17.51
C LEU A 146 11.78 -11.17 16.17
N GLU A 147 12.33 -10.69 15.03
CA GLU A 147 11.84 -11.03 13.69
C GLU A 147 11.98 -12.54 13.42
N TYR A 148 13.10 -13.13 13.83
CA TYR A 148 13.31 -14.57 13.76
C TYR A 148 12.26 -15.34 14.57
N HIS A 149 11.99 -14.94 15.82
CA HIS A 149 10.98 -15.59 16.65
C HIS A 149 9.57 -15.49 16.05
N GLN A 150 9.22 -14.39 15.39
CA GLN A 150 7.95 -14.25 14.69
C GLN A 150 7.83 -15.22 13.50
N MET A 151 8.93 -15.49 12.79
CA MET A 151 8.96 -16.48 11.71
C MET A 151 8.87 -17.92 12.25
N VAL A 152 9.66 -18.24 13.27
CA VAL A 152 9.65 -19.56 13.93
C VAL A 152 8.29 -19.85 14.56
N GLY A 153 7.66 -18.84 15.16
CA GLY A 153 6.31 -18.95 15.73
C GLY A 153 5.21 -19.30 14.72
N ARG A 154 5.54 -19.41 13.43
CA ARG A 154 4.64 -19.94 12.40
C ARG A 154 4.73 -21.46 12.25
N ALA A 155 5.69 -22.11 12.90
CA ALA A 155 5.81 -23.56 12.90
C ALA A 155 4.82 -24.20 13.88
N GLY A 156 4.10 -25.23 13.42
CA GLY A 156 3.06 -25.93 14.18
C GLY A 156 1.64 -25.48 13.80
N ARG A 157 0.73 -26.48 13.67
CA ARG A 157 -0.67 -26.24 13.27
C ARG A 157 -1.60 -27.02 14.20
N PRO A 158 -2.00 -26.44 15.33
CA PRO A 158 -2.93 -27.12 16.27
C PRO A 158 -4.24 -27.54 15.59
N ASP A 159 -4.77 -26.71 14.68
CA ASP A 159 -6.02 -27.00 13.96
C ASP A 159 -5.94 -28.19 12.99
N PHE A 160 -4.73 -28.69 12.69
CA PHE A 160 -4.49 -29.85 11.82
C PHE A 160 -3.97 -31.07 12.59
N ASN A 161 -4.10 -31.06 13.93
CA ASN A 161 -3.59 -32.11 14.82
C ASN A 161 -2.10 -32.42 14.60
N ASP A 162 -1.28 -31.37 14.38
CA ASP A 162 0.15 -31.53 14.38
C ASP A 162 0.64 -31.55 15.84
N ASP A 163 1.26 -32.64 16.29
CA ASP A 163 1.80 -32.77 17.65
C ASP A 163 2.96 -31.82 17.91
N TYR A 164 3.64 -31.42 16.84
CA TYR A 164 4.78 -30.47 16.87
C TYR A 164 4.93 -29.74 15.55
N GLY A 165 5.72 -28.68 15.56
CA GLY A 165 6.16 -27.95 14.37
C GLY A 165 7.67 -27.95 14.25
N GLU A 166 8.19 -27.79 13.03
CA GLU A 166 9.62 -27.76 12.77
C GLU A 166 10.07 -26.37 12.28
N ALA A 167 11.02 -25.75 12.99
CA ALA A 167 11.70 -24.54 12.57
C ALA A 167 13.10 -24.91 12.09
N ILE A 168 13.41 -24.63 10.82
CA ILE A 168 14.65 -25.08 10.18
C ILE A 168 15.43 -23.86 9.68
N CYS A 169 16.65 -23.65 10.19
CA CYS A 169 17.57 -22.63 9.69
C CYS A 169 18.58 -23.27 8.73
N ILE A 170 18.85 -22.62 7.61
CA ILE A 170 19.86 -23.06 6.65
C ILE A 170 21.10 -22.20 6.83
N ALA A 171 22.23 -22.86 7.15
CA ALA A 171 23.54 -22.24 7.24
C ALA A 171 24.44 -22.73 6.10
N SER A 172 25.27 -21.86 5.56
CA SER A 172 26.17 -22.15 4.44
C SER A 172 27.54 -22.70 4.88
N SER A 173 27.87 -22.57 6.18
CA SER A 173 29.11 -23.02 6.79
C SER A 173 28.94 -23.38 8.26
N GLU A 174 29.89 -24.14 8.83
CA GLU A 174 29.90 -24.45 10.26
C GLU A 174 30.05 -23.20 11.13
N SER A 175 30.80 -22.18 10.66
CA SER A 175 30.90 -20.89 11.34
C SER A 175 29.53 -20.19 11.40
N GLU A 176 28.83 -20.11 10.28
CA GLU A 176 27.49 -19.52 10.23
C GLU A 176 26.48 -20.29 11.09
N LYS A 177 26.57 -21.62 11.12
CA LYS A 177 25.75 -22.46 12.00
C LYS A 177 25.97 -22.11 13.48
N THR A 178 27.23 -21.93 13.89
CA THR A 178 27.56 -21.53 15.26
C THR A 178 26.99 -20.15 15.59
N GLU A 179 27.14 -19.17 14.68
CA GLU A 179 26.57 -17.83 14.85
C GLU A 179 25.03 -17.88 14.97
N VAL A 180 24.35 -18.70 14.14
CA VAL A 180 22.89 -18.88 14.19
C VAL A 180 22.46 -19.50 15.52
N LEU A 181 23.18 -20.52 16.03
CA LEU A 181 22.90 -21.15 17.31
C LEU A 181 23.01 -20.15 18.46
N GLU A 182 24.11 -19.40 18.52
CA GLU A 182 24.33 -18.43 19.60
C GLU A 182 23.35 -17.26 19.52
N LYS A 183 23.13 -16.70 18.33
CA LYS A 183 22.32 -15.51 18.17
C LYS A 183 20.82 -15.77 18.31
N TYR A 184 20.30 -16.83 17.70
CA TYR A 184 18.86 -17.03 17.57
C TYR A 184 18.27 -18.10 18.48
N LEU A 185 19.03 -19.19 18.74
CA LEU A 185 18.52 -20.27 19.59
C LEU A 185 18.82 -20.03 21.07
N ARG A 186 19.96 -19.37 21.35
CA ARG A 186 20.39 -19.04 22.73
C ARG A 186 20.28 -17.55 23.06
N GLY A 187 20.19 -16.70 22.03
CA GLY A 187 20.10 -15.25 22.19
C GLY A 187 18.73 -14.81 22.67
N GLU A 188 18.71 -13.69 23.37
CA GLU A 188 17.47 -13.02 23.79
C GLU A 188 17.01 -12.02 22.73
N PRO A 189 15.69 -11.80 22.60
CA PRO A 189 15.16 -10.74 21.74
C PRO A 189 15.69 -9.36 22.14
N GLU A 190 15.83 -8.50 21.15
CA GLU A 190 16.23 -7.10 21.38
C GLU A 190 15.18 -6.37 22.25
N ASP A 191 15.66 -5.46 23.07
CA ASP A 191 14.81 -4.59 23.88
C ASP A 191 13.89 -3.73 23.00
N VAL A 192 12.68 -3.52 23.45
CA VAL A 192 11.72 -2.64 22.79
C VAL A 192 11.89 -1.23 23.33
N TYR A 193 12.36 -0.32 22.48
CA TYR A 193 12.50 1.10 22.82
C TYR A 193 11.33 1.91 22.30
N SER A 194 10.86 2.85 23.13
CA SER A 194 9.83 3.81 22.73
C SER A 194 10.35 4.71 21.61
N LYS A 195 9.56 4.84 20.55
CA LYS A 195 9.82 5.78 19.44
C LYS A 195 9.01 7.08 19.59
N LEU A 196 8.44 7.33 20.73
CA LEU A 196 7.55 8.47 20.96
C LEU A 196 8.27 9.81 20.81
N ALA A 197 9.56 9.90 21.16
CA ALA A 197 10.36 11.11 21.02
C ALA A 197 10.67 11.51 19.56
N VAL A 198 10.28 10.71 18.57
CA VAL A 198 10.42 11.08 17.16
C VAL A 198 9.43 12.18 16.81
N GLU A 199 9.92 13.35 16.40
CA GLU A 199 9.12 14.58 16.21
C GLU A 199 7.81 14.40 15.41
N PRO A 200 7.76 13.69 14.24
CA PRO A 200 6.50 13.47 13.52
C PRO A 200 5.45 12.70 14.35
N VAL A 201 5.90 11.73 15.17
CA VAL A 201 5.01 10.95 16.05
C VAL A 201 4.46 11.85 17.16
N LEU A 202 5.33 12.60 17.82
CA LEU A 202 4.93 13.54 18.88
C LEU A 202 3.95 14.58 18.34
N ARG A 203 4.22 15.19 17.22
CA ARG A 203 3.41 16.26 16.61
C ARG A 203 1.97 15.83 16.37
N SER A 204 1.78 14.66 15.78
CA SER A 204 0.44 14.10 15.55
C SER A 204 -0.28 13.74 16.86
N ASN A 205 0.43 13.17 17.83
CA ASN A 205 -0.15 12.80 19.12
C ASN A 205 -0.51 14.04 19.96
N ILE A 206 0.34 15.06 20.01
CA ILE A 206 0.08 16.31 20.75
C ILE A 206 -1.18 16.98 20.22
N LEU A 207 -1.30 17.16 18.90
CA LEU A 207 -2.51 17.74 18.32
C LEU A 207 -3.74 16.87 18.63
N GLY A 208 -3.61 15.54 18.60
CA GLY A 208 -4.68 14.61 18.97
C GLY A 208 -5.15 14.76 20.43
N LEU A 209 -4.20 14.85 21.37
CA LEU A 209 -4.51 15.04 22.79
C LEU A 209 -5.21 16.37 23.08
N ILE A 210 -4.77 17.45 22.39
CA ILE A 210 -5.41 18.78 22.51
C ILE A 210 -6.80 18.78 21.88
N SER A 211 -6.94 18.22 20.67
CA SER A 211 -8.20 18.16 19.92
C SER A 211 -9.26 17.33 20.64
N THR A 212 -8.88 16.24 21.30
CA THR A 212 -9.78 15.42 22.11
C THR A 212 -10.04 16.02 23.51
N LYS A 213 -9.40 17.15 23.84
CA LYS A 213 -9.46 17.83 25.16
C LYS A 213 -8.91 16.98 26.30
N PHE A 214 -8.10 15.98 25.99
CA PHE A 214 -7.42 15.15 26.97
C PHE A 214 -6.34 15.93 27.70
N ALA A 215 -5.62 16.81 26.99
CA ALA A 215 -4.67 17.74 27.57
C ALA A 215 -5.01 19.19 27.18
N ARG A 216 -5.05 20.08 28.16
CA ARG A 216 -5.39 21.50 28.02
C ARG A 216 -4.25 22.43 28.41
N SER A 217 -3.15 21.87 28.90
CA SER A 217 -1.95 22.63 29.29
C SER A 217 -0.69 21.86 28.90
N LYS A 218 0.44 22.58 28.81
CA LYS A 218 1.76 21.95 28.61
C LYS A 218 2.08 20.96 29.74
N LYS A 219 1.68 21.28 30.97
CA LYS A 219 1.89 20.42 32.13
C LYS A 219 1.15 19.09 31.98
N GLU A 220 -0.13 19.12 31.59
CA GLU A 220 -0.92 17.91 31.36
C GLU A 220 -0.33 17.04 30.25
N LEU A 221 0.20 17.65 29.17
CA LEU A 221 0.92 16.91 28.13
C LEU A 221 2.17 16.22 28.70
N LEU A 222 3.00 16.92 29.46
CA LEU A 222 4.20 16.34 30.07
C LEU A 222 3.84 15.23 31.06
N ASP A 223 2.82 15.40 31.86
CA ASP A 223 2.36 14.39 32.82
C ASP A 223 1.84 13.13 32.09
N PHE A 224 1.11 13.30 30.98
CA PHE A 224 0.72 12.18 30.12
C PHE A 224 1.94 11.42 29.57
N PHE A 225 2.96 12.13 29.06
CA PHE A 225 4.13 11.46 28.50
C PHE A 225 4.99 10.76 29.56
N LYS A 226 4.97 11.21 30.82
CA LYS A 226 5.61 10.52 31.95
C LYS A 226 5.01 9.13 32.23
N GLU A 227 3.72 8.95 31.96
CA GLU A 227 3.02 7.67 32.16
C GLU A 227 3.17 6.71 30.98
N THR A 228 3.85 7.10 29.90
CA THR A 228 4.08 6.26 28.73
C THR A 228 5.32 5.37 28.89
N LEU A 229 5.48 4.41 27.98
CA LEU A 229 6.71 3.60 27.89
C LEU A 229 7.97 4.48 27.78
N TYR A 230 7.89 5.64 27.11
CA TYR A 230 8.99 6.59 27.03
C TYR A 230 9.40 7.08 28.43
N GLY A 231 8.43 7.51 29.22
CA GLY A 231 8.66 7.97 30.58
C GLY A 231 9.27 6.90 31.48
N TYR A 232 8.79 5.66 31.35
CA TYR A 232 9.34 4.52 32.09
C TYR A 232 10.80 4.23 31.73
N GLN A 233 11.17 4.33 30.44
CA GLN A 233 12.50 3.95 29.97
C GLN A 233 13.57 5.03 30.19
N TYR A 234 13.22 6.30 30.01
CA TYR A 234 14.22 7.37 29.95
C TYR A 234 14.32 8.23 31.21
N GLY A 235 13.20 8.42 31.93
CA GLY A 235 13.21 9.17 33.20
C GLY A 235 13.59 10.66 33.12
N ASP A 236 14.39 11.06 32.12
CA ASP A 236 14.74 12.46 31.84
C ASP A 236 13.79 13.04 30.77
N PHE A 237 13.08 14.10 31.13
CA PHE A 237 12.08 14.75 30.28
C PHE A 237 12.57 16.04 29.64
N THR A 238 13.81 16.46 29.87
CA THR A 238 14.34 17.73 29.41
C THR A 238 14.30 17.83 27.87
N GLU A 239 14.74 16.79 27.17
CA GLU A 239 14.73 16.76 25.71
C GLU A 239 13.31 16.78 25.13
N ILE A 240 12.41 15.92 25.68
CA ILE A 240 11.03 15.85 25.17
C ILE A 240 10.27 17.13 25.46
N GLU A 241 10.55 17.81 26.59
CA GLU A 241 9.96 19.11 26.91
C GLU A 241 10.36 20.20 25.90
N ILE A 242 11.61 20.23 25.48
CA ILE A 242 12.10 21.14 24.43
C ILE A 242 11.36 20.87 23.11
N ILE A 243 11.26 19.58 22.72
CA ILE A 243 10.58 19.18 21.50
C ILE A 243 9.08 19.53 21.57
N ILE A 244 8.41 19.25 22.69
CA ILE A 244 6.99 19.61 22.91
C ILE A 244 6.80 21.12 22.79
N THR A 245 7.68 21.91 23.40
CA THR A 245 7.60 23.39 23.36
C THR A 245 7.72 23.90 21.93
N LYS A 246 8.66 23.35 21.15
CA LYS A 246 8.80 23.66 19.71
C LYS A 246 7.54 23.30 18.95
N ILE A 247 7.02 22.07 19.12
CA ILE A 247 5.81 21.58 18.45
C ILE A 247 4.60 22.46 18.77
N LEU A 248 4.42 22.87 20.01
CA LEU A 248 3.33 23.78 20.40
C LEU A 248 3.45 25.13 19.69
N GLY A 249 4.67 25.66 19.57
CA GLY A 249 4.95 26.88 18.78
C GLY A 249 4.58 26.71 17.31
N ASP A 250 5.01 25.62 16.70
CA ASP A 250 4.70 25.31 15.30
C ASP A 250 3.18 25.17 15.06
N LEU A 251 2.49 24.45 15.96
CA LEU A 251 1.03 24.24 15.85
C LEU A 251 0.23 25.54 16.01
N ASP A 252 0.69 26.44 16.84
CA ASP A 252 0.10 27.79 17.05
C ASP A 252 0.35 28.67 15.81
N GLU A 253 1.58 28.71 15.31
CA GLU A 253 1.95 29.44 14.08
C GLU A 253 1.16 28.95 12.86
N TRP A 254 0.94 27.64 12.74
CA TRP A 254 0.14 27.07 11.66
C TRP A 254 -1.38 27.24 11.86
N GLY A 255 -1.80 27.76 13.02
CA GLY A 255 -3.20 28.00 13.34
C GLY A 255 -4.00 26.75 13.65
N PHE A 256 -3.37 25.65 14.06
CA PHE A 256 -4.04 24.41 14.47
C PHE A 256 -4.45 24.40 15.94
N ILE A 257 -3.74 25.15 16.77
CA ILE A 257 -4.10 25.42 18.17
C ILE A 257 -4.10 26.94 18.40
N LYS A 258 -4.65 27.33 19.55
CA LYS A 258 -4.51 28.65 20.13
C LYS A 258 -3.89 28.51 21.51
N THR A 259 -2.89 29.30 21.78
CA THR A 259 -2.27 29.47 23.08
C THR A 259 -2.73 30.81 23.66
N ASP A 260 -3.28 30.82 24.86
CA ASP A 260 -3.67 32.08 25.52
C ASP A 260 -2.39 32.82 25.96
N LYS A 261 -1.74 33.50 25.00
CA LYS A 261 -0.55 34.35 25.24
C LYS A 261 -0.90 35.83 25.50
N ASP A 262 -2.19 36.20 25.44
CA ASP A 262 -2.61 37.59 25.39
C ASP A 262 -2.78 38.30 26.75
N ASP A 263 -2.56 37.61 27.88
CA ASP A 263 -2.50 38.28 29.18
C ASP A 263 -1.07 38.25 29.74
N PHE A 264 -0.60 39.39 30.26
CA PHE A 264 0.65 39.57 30.99
C PHE A 264 0.70 38.58 32.18
N VAL A 265 1.20 37.39 31.94
CA VAL A 265 1.32 36.34 32.95
C VAL A 265 2.66 36.52 33.63
N SER A 266 2.67 36.59 34.98
CA SER A 266 3.88 36.66 35.77
C SER A 266 4.76 35.42 35.54
N ALA A 267 6.06 35.51 35.74
CA ALA A 267 7.01 34.41 35.54
C ALA A 267 6.67 33.14 36.34
N ASP A 268 5.87 33.22 37.36
CA ASP A 268 5.42 32.10 38.20
C ASP A 268 4.21 31.34 37.60
N GLU A 269 3.49 31.94 36.63
CA GLU A 269 2.30 31.36 35.99
C GLU A 269 2.60 30.71 34.61
N ILE A 270 3.85 30.67 34.19
CA ILE A 270 4.29 30.07 32.90
C ILE A 270 3.92 28.58 32.77
N GLY A 271 3.46 27.91 33.83
CA GLY A 271 2.99 26.52 33.84
C GLY A 271 1.57 26.28 33.32
N GLU A 272 0.74 27.31 33.13
CA GLU A 272 -0.70 27.20 32.84
C GLU A 272 -1.14 27.81 31.51
N ILE A 273 -0.29 27.76 30.47
CA ILE A 273 -0.74 28.14 29.12
C ILE A 273 -1.88 27.23 28.71
N ASN A 274 -3.07 27.80 28.54
CA ASN A 274 -4.27 27.06 28.12
C ASN A 274 -4.17 26.75 26.63
N LEU A 275 -4.24 25.46 26.31
CA LEU A 275 -4.14 24.95 24.93
C LEU A 275 -5.54 24.60 24.41
N ARG A 276 -5.90 25.14 23.27
CA ARG A 276 -7.18 24.82 22.60
C ARG A 276 -6.95 24.56 21.13
N SER A 277 -7.53 23.48 20.61
CA SER A 277 -7.53 23.25 19.17
C SER A 277 -8.46 24.23 18.46
N THR A 278 -8.09 24.60 17.25
CA THR A 278 -8.96 25.33 16.32
C THR A 278 -9.83 24.33 15.53
N PRO A 279 -10.92 24.77 14.90
CA PRO A 279 -11.68 23.90 13.98
C PRO A 279 -10.82 23.28 12.89
N LEU A 280 -9.79 24.00 12.42
CA LEU A 280 -8.82 23.49 11.44
C LEU A 280 -7.93 22.40 12.06
N GLY A 281 -7.41 22.63 13.27
CA GLY A 281 -6.60 21.64 14.00
C GLY A 281 -7.41 20.39 14.33
N ASP A 282 -8.67 20.52 14.77
CA ASP A 282 -9.57 19.39 14.98
C ASP A 282 -9.73 18.56 13.71
N ARG A 283 -9.88 19.24 12.56
CA ARG A 283 -10.03 18.52 11.28
C ARG A 283 -8.75 17.82 10.86
N VAL A 284 -7.58 18.44 11.03
CA VAL A 284 -6.27 17.82 10.77
C VAL A 284 -6.11 16.55 11.62
N SER A 285 -6.40 16.62 12.91
CA SER A 285 -6.39 15.47 13.82
C SER A 285 -7.33 14.35 13.36
N GLN A 286 -8.58 14.67 13.01
CA GLN A 286 -9.58 13.71 12.53
C GLN A 286 -9.18 13.03 11.19
N LEU A 287 -8.42 13.73 10.35
CA LEU A 287 -7.90 13.20 9.10
C LEU A 287 -6.70 12.28 9.31
N TYR A 288 -6.16 12.19 10.53
CA TYR A 288 -4.91 11.48 10.86
C TYR A 288 -3.70 11.95 10.02
N LEU A 289 -3.73 13.22 9.62
CA LEU A 289 -2.66 13.82 8.84
C LEU A 289 -1.60 14.41 9.77
N ASP A 290 -0.32 14.24 9.44
CA ASP A 290 0.73 14.94 10.18
C ASP A 290 0.49 16.46 10.07
N PRO A 291 0.46 17.21 11.18
CA PRO A 291 0.31 18.67 11.14
C PRO A 291 1.30 19.38 10.22
N TYR A 292 2.53 18.91 10.13
CA TYR A 292 3.51 19.42 9.17
C TYR A 292 3.05 19.24 7.72
N THR A 293 2.55 18.05 7.38
CA THR A 293 1.98 17.78 6.05
C THR A 293 0.73 18.63 5.80
N ALA A 294 -0.11 18.83 6.80
CA ALA A 294 -1.28 19.70 6.67
C ALA A 294 -0.87 21.16 6.35
N ASN A 295 0.11 21.71 7.07
CA ASN A 295 0.64 23.05 6.80
C ASN A 295 1.31 23.15 5.43
N PHE A 296 2.08 22.12 5.04
CA PHE A 296 2.68 22.03 3.70
C PHE A 296 1.62 22.07 2.60
N ILE A 297 0.54 21.28 2.74
CA ILE A 297 -0.59 21.29 1.79
C ILE A 297 -1.25 22.67 1.75
N ILE A 298 -1.59 23.25 2.89
CA ILE A 298 -2.24 24.57 2.97
C ILE A 298 -1.40 25.64 2.28
N THR A 299 -0.09 25.65 2.55
CA THR A 299 0.84 26.58 1.94
C THR A 299 0.93 26.40 0.42
N SER A 300 0.95 25.13 -0.04
CA SER A 300 0.92 24.81 -1.48
C SER A 300 -0.39 25.23 -2.14
N LEU A 301 -1.53 25.04 -1.47
CA LEU A 301 -2.84 25.48 -1.98
C LEU A 301 -2.96 27.02 -2.06
N ARG A 302 -2.38 27.75 -1.12
CA ARG A 302 -2.30 29.24 -1.22
C ARG A 302 -1.55 29.69 -2.47
N ARG A 303 -0.48 28.95 -2.87
CA ARG A 303 0.22 29.22 -4.14
C ARG A 303 -0.61 28.81 -5.34
N ALA A 304 -1.41 27.73 -5.23
CA ALA A 304 -2.30 27.29 -6.29
C ALA A 304 -3.38 28.33 -6.66
N LEU A 305 -3.83 29.15 -5.70
CA LEU A 305 -4.75 30.25 -5.95
C LEU A 305 -4.12 31.40 -6.76
N GLN A 306 -2.79 31.48 -6.81
CA GLN A 306 -2.06 32.59 -7.44
C GLN A 306 -1.56 32.28 -8.85
N LYS A 307 -1.69 31.02 -9.31
CA LYS A 307 -1.19 30.60 -10.62
C LYS A 307 -2.05 29.48 -11.25
N LYS A 308 -1.86 29.30 -12.56
CA LYS A 308 -2.52 28.21 -13.27
C LYS A 308 -1.94 26.87 -12.80
N THR A 309 -2.80 25.99 -12.35
CA THR A 309 -2.45 24.63 -11.93
C THR A 309 -2.90 23.59 -12.97
N THR A 310 -2.23 22.45 -12.95
CA THR A 310 -2.60 21.25 -13.70
C THR A 310 -2.85 20.09 -12.72
N GLU A 311 -3.35 18.97 -13.20
CA GLU A 311 -3.46 17.77 -12.37
C GLU A 311 -2.10 17.31 -11.86
N PHE A 312 -1.05 17.43 -12.68
CA PHE A 312 0.32 17.13 -12.30
C PHE A 312 0.80 17.95 -11.09
N SER A 313 0.38 19.22 -10.98
CA SER A 313 0.70 20.07 -9.84
C SER A 313 0.24 19.45 -8.51
N TYR A 314 -0.99 18.94 -8.48
CA TYR A 314 -1.56 18.29 -7.28
C TYR A 314 -0.96 16.90 -7.04
N LEU A 315 -0.67 16.13 -8.10
CA LEU A 315 -0.02 14.83 -7.98
C LEU A 315 1.40 14.97 -7.42
N GLN A 316 2.15 15.96 -7.86
CA GLN A 316 3.50 16.23 -7.36
C GLN A 316 3.46 16.71 -5.89
N MET A 317 2.55 17.62 -5.55
CA MET A 317 2.37 18.07 -4.16
C MET A 317 2.08 16.89 -3.23
N VAL A 318 1.13 16.03 -3.59
CA VAL A 318 0.80 14.82 -2.82
C VAL A 318 2.01 13.89 -2.72
N SER A 319 2.73 13.72 -3.82
CA SER A 319 3.94 12.88 -3.87
C SER A 319 5.07 13.41 -2.99
N ASN A 320 5.08 14.69 -2.67
CA ASN A 320 6.12 15.29 -1.81
C ASN A 320 5.77 15.28 -0.30
N THR A 321 4.64 14.68 0.10
CA THR A 321 4.25 14.56 1.51
C THR A 321 5.03 13.47 2.24
N LEU A 322 5.10 13.58 3.58
CA LEU A 322 5.79 12.60 4.43
C LEU A 322 5.14 11.24 4.37
N GLU A 323 3.81 11.18 4.34
CA GLU A 323 3.01 9.95 4.35
C GLU A 323 3.21 9.10 3.10
N LEU A 324 3.58 9.72 1.98
CA LEU A 324 3.85 8.97 0.76
C LEU A 324 5.26 8.35 0.73
N ARG A 325 6.14 8.67 1.66
CA ARG A 325 7.49 8.10 1.75
C ARG A 325 7.44 6.61 2.17
N PRO A 326 8.41 5.77 1.75
CA PRO A 326 9.48 6.05 0.79
C PRO A 326 8.95 6.17 -0.65
N LEU A 327 9.42 7.14 -1.42
CA LEU A 327 9.01 7.40 -2.80
C LEU A 327 9.63 6.39 -3.79
N PHE A 328 9.13 6.40 -5.03
CA PHE A 328 9.76 5.67 -6.12
C PHE A 328 11.05 6.37 -6.54
N LYS A 329 12.21 5.78 -6.23
CA LYS A 329 13.51 6.37 -6.48
C LYS A 329 13.80 6.56 -7.97
N VAL A 330 14.36 7.70 -8.33
CA VAL A 330 14.88 7.96 -9.66
C VAL A 330 16.16 7.14 -9.85
N LYS A 331 16.23 6.37 -10.93
CA LYS A 331 17.42 5.62 -11.33
C LYS A 331 18.30 6.51 -12.20
N MET A 332 19.61 6.29 -12.22
CA MET A 332 20.55 7.09 -13.03
C MET A 332 20.09 7.29 -14.49
N LYS A 333 19.60 6.23 -15.12
CA LYS A 333 19.10 6.26 -16.50
C LYS A 333 17.79 7.03 -16.71
N GLU A 334 17.14 7.46 -15.65
CA GLU A 334 15.84 8.14 -15.66
C GLU A 334 15.97 9.63 -15.34
N ILE A 335 17.16 10.09 -14.91
CA ILE A 335 17.40 11.47 -14.46
C ILE A 335 17.01 12.46 -15.56
N GLU A 336 17.59 12.35 -16.75
CA GLU A 336 17.32 13.26 -17.87
C GLU A 336 15.81 13.32 -18.21
N PHE A 337 15.13 12.19 -18.18
CA PHE A 337 13.69 12.13 -18.42
C PHE A 337 12.89 12.84 -17.33
N VAL A 338 13.25 12.64 -16.06
CA VAL A 338 12.55 13.25 -14.92
C VAL A 338 12.79 14.77 -14.90
N GLU A 339 14.01 15.22 -15.18
CA GLU A 339 14.36 16.63 -15.29
C GLU A 339 13.65 17.32 -16.48
N ALA A 340 13.50 16.64 -17.61
CA ALA A 340 12.73 17.16 -18.73
C ALA A 340 11.27 17.39 -18.34
N VAL A 341 10.63 16.42 -17.68
CA VAL A 341 9.25 16.57 -17.19
C VAL A 341 9.14 17.67 -16.12
N LEU A 342 10.13 17.81 -15.23
CA LEU A 342 10.20 18.89 -14.26
C LEU A 342 10.22 20.24 -14.97
N ASN A 343 11.09 20.43 -15.96
CA ASN A 343 11.21 21.66 -16.72
C ASN A 343 9.90 22.02 -17.46
N ASP A 344 9.25 21.05 -18.08
CA ASP A 344 7.97 21.25 -18.78
C ASP A 344 6.83 21.69 -17.83
N ASN A 345 6.89 21.30 -16.57
CA ASN A 345 5.87 21.59 -15.57
C ASN A 345 6.25 22.68 -14.56
N ALA A 346 7.48 23.21 -14.58
CA ALA A 346 8.03 24.10 -13.55
C ALA A 346 7.12 25.29 -13.21
N PHE A 347 6.52 25.94 -14.22
CA PHE A 347 5.60 27.06 -14.02
C PHE A 347 4.30 26.69 -13.31
N ASN A 348 3.87 25.44 -13.42
CA ASN A 348 2.59 24.97 -12.87
C ASN A 348 2.75 24.32 -11.49
N LEU A 349 3.98 23.97 -11.08
CA LEU A 349 4.22 23.36 -9.78
C LEU A 349 3.86 24.32 -8.65
N ILE A 350 3.17 23.80 -7.64
CA ILE A 350 2.76 24.52 -6.43
C ILE A 350 3.67 24.27 -5.23
N VAL A 351 4.55 23.29 -5.34
CA VAL A 351 5.67 23.07 -4.42
C VAL A 351 6.89 23.79 -4.94
N LEU A 352 7.62 24.46 -4.03
CA LEU A 352 8.88 25.12 -4.41
C LEU A 352 9.94 24.06 -4.68
N GLU A 353 10.66 24.24 -5.76
CA GLU A 353 11.85 23.44 -6.07
C GLU A 353 12.97 23.79 -5.10
N PRO A 354 13.54 22.84 -4.36
CA PRO A 354 14.72 23.08 -3.53
C PRO A 354 15.95 23.28 -4.41
N SER A 355 17.01 23.87 -3.84
CA SER A 355 18.28 23.97 -4.53
C SER A 355 18.85 22.59 -4.84
N VAL A 356 19.53 22.43 -5.97
CA VAL A 356 20.21 21.17 -6.35
C VAL A 356 21.28 20.71 -5.33
N TYR A 357 21.71 21.62 -4.45
CA TYR A 357 22.65 21.32 -3.37
C TYR A 357 21.96 20.95 -2.05
N ASP A 358 20.64 21.06 -1.97
CA ASP A 358 19.88 20.74 -0.77
C ASP A 358 19.68 19.21 -0.65
N HIS A 359 19.69 18.72 0.59
CA HIS A 359 19.44 17.31 0.88
C HIS A 359 18.07 16.83 0.41
N GLU A 360 17.13 17.74 0.24
CA GLU A 360 15.75 17.47 -0.17
C GLU A 360 15.58 17.33 -1.70
N TYR A 361 16.62 17.71 -2.49
CA TYR A 361 16.51 17.70 -3.95
C TYR A 361 16.27 16.30 -4.52
N ASP A 362 16.96 15.29 -4.02
CA ASP A 362 16.73 13.89 -4.44
C ASP A 362 15.29 13.44 -4.15
N ASP A 363 14.77 13.81 -2.98
CA ASP A 363 13.38 13.48 -2.62
C ASP A 363 12.39 14.27 -3.48
N PHE A 364 12.71 15.51 -3.84
CA PHE A 364 11.90 16.30 -4.76
C PHE A 364 11.86 15.66 -6.15
N LEU A 365 12.99 15.23 -6.72
CA LEU A 365 13.02 14.48 -7.99
C LEU A 365 12.26 13.14 -7.90
N ASN A 366 12.38 12.43 -6.77
CA ASN A 366 11.60 11.22 -6.52
C ASN A 366 10.08 11.51 -6.47
N SER A 367 9.67 12.68 -5.98
CA SER A 367 8.27 13.12 -5.99
C SER A 367 7.77 13.39 -7.40
N ILE A 368 8.59 14.01 -8.27
CA ILE A 368 8.29 14.20 -9.71
C ILE A 368 8.09 12.85 -10.38
N LYS A 369 9.03 11.89 -10.21
CA LYS A 369 8.87 10.54 -10.76
C LYS A 369 7.61 9.86 -10.26
N THR A 370 7.28 10.00 -8.99
CA THR A 370 6.08 9.39 -8.41
C THR A 370 4.81 10.00 -9.02
N ALA A 371 4.80 11.32 -9.24
CA ALA A 371 3.71 12.02 -9.94
C ALA A 371 3.55 11.55 -11.39
N ILE A 372 4.65 11.36 -12.13
CA ILE A 372 4.63 10.80 -13.50
C ILE A 372 3.97 9.41 -13.52
N ILE A 373 4.28 8.56 -12.54
CA ILE A 373 3.67 7.22 -12.45
C ILE A 373 2.16 7.30 -12.17
N PHE A 374 1.71 8.24 -11.35
CA PHE A 374 0.30 8.50 -11.12
C PHE A 374 -0.41 9.07 -12.36
N GLU A 375 0.25 9.95 -13.09
CA GLU A 375 -0.26 10.51 -14.35
C GLU A 375 -0.39 9.43 -15.43
N ASP A 376 0.63 8.59 -15.63
CA ASP A 376 0.57 7.43 -16.53
C ASP A 376 -0.61 6.50 -16.17
N TRP A 377 -0.87 6.29 -14.88
CA TRP A 377 -2.04 5.54 -14.44
C TRP A 377 -3.36 6.22 -14.79
N MET A 378 -3.47 7.54 -14.62
CA MET A 378 -4.64 8.33 -15.00
C MET A 378 -4.83 8.36 -16.53
N ASP A 379 -3.76 8.15 -17.29
CA ASP A 379 -3.78 8.01 -18.75
C ASP A 379 -4.15 6.61 -19.24
N GLU A 380 -4.66 5.79 -18.31
CA GLU A 380 -5.18 4.43 -18.54
C GLU A 380 -4.10 3.38 -18.85
N ASN A 381 -2.83 3.68 -18.59
CA ASN A 381 -1.79 2.67 -18.62
C ASN A 381 -2.07 1.61 -17.53
N ASN A 382 -1.79 0.35 -17.84
CA ASN A 382 -2.07 -0.76 -16.94
C ASN A 382 -0.88 -1.10 -16.02
N GLU A 383 -1.10 -2.02 -15.09
CA GLU A 383 -0.09 -2.44 -14.13
C GLU A 383 1.13 -3.11 -14.80
N GLU A 384 0.96 -3.75 -15.97
CA GLU A 384 2.07 -4.32 -16.74
C GLU A 384 2.98 -3.23 -17.28
N TYR A 385 2.40 -2.15 -17.84
CA TYR A 385 3.16 -1.00 -18.31
C TYR A 385 3.97 -0.34 -17.17
N LEU A 386 3.35 -0.15 -15.99
CA LEU A 386 4.04 0.43 -14.84
C LEU A 386 5.18 -0.48 -14.35
N LEU A 387 4.98 -1.80 -14.39
CA LEU A 387 6.01 -2.77 -14.04
C LEU A 387 7.17 -2.76 -15.04
N GLU A 388 6.90 -2.71 -16.34
CA GLU A 388 7.92 -2.72 -17.38
C GLU A 388 8.72 -1.41 -17.45
N LYS A 389 8.02 -0.27 -17.39
CA LYS A 389 8.64 1.05 -17.53
C LYS A 389 9.38 1.51 -16.26
N TYR A 390 8.77 1.31 -15.10
CA TYR A 390 9.26 1.89 -13.84
C TYR A 390 9.74 0.84 -12.81
N ASP A 391 9.57 -0.46 -13.09
CA ASP A 391 9.82 -1.56 -12.14
C ASP A 391 8.91 -1.47 -10.90
N VAL A 392 7.68 -0.95 -11.08
CA VAL A 392 6.70 -0.77 -10.02
C VAL A 392 5.70 -1.91 -10.03
N THR A 393 5.76 -2.73 -8.98
CA THR A 393 4.88 -3.89 -8.85
C THR A 393 3.45 -3.48 -8.45
N PRO A 394 2.41 -4.26 -8.86
CA PRO A 394 1.00 -3.94 -8.58
C PRO A 394 0.68 -3.71 -7.11
N GLY A 395 1.29 -4.48 -6.20
CA GLY A 395 1.07 -4.33 -4.76
C GLY A 395 1.63 -3.04 -4.20
N LEU A 396 2.85 -2.65 -4.61
CA LEU A 396 3.45 -1.38 -4.19
C LEU A 396 2.69 -0.19 -4.76
N PHE A 397 2.31 -0.27 -6.04
CA PHE A 397 1.51 0.76 -6.67
C PHE A 397 0.16 0.94 -5.96
N GLY A 398 -0.56 -0.15 -5.69
CA GLY A 398 -1.85 -0.12 -4.99
C GLY A 398 -1.76 0.53 -3.59
N MET A 399 -0.70 0.26 -2.83
CA MET A 399 -0.46 0.93 -1.55
C MET A 399 -0.29 2.45 -1.72
N LYS A 400 0.55 2.88 -2.68
CA LYS A 400 0.78 4.30 -2.97
C LYS A 400 -0.48 5.00 -3.48
N LEU A 401 -1.26 4.31 -4.30
CA LEU A 401 -2.53 4.81 -4.82
C LEU A 401 -3.54 5.09 -3.68
N ASN A 402 -3.63 4.19 -2.71
CA ASN A 402 -4.52 4.38 -1.55
C ASN A 402 -4.07 5.54 -0.66
N LEU A 403 -2.77 5.68 -0.42
CA LEU A 403 -2.22 6.81 0.32
C LEU A 403 -2.46 8.14 -0.42
N ALA A 404 -2.24 8.18 -1.72
CA ALA A 404 -2.48 9.37 -2.53
C ALA A 404 -3.97 9.76 -2.59
N ASP A 405 -4.91 8.78 -2.67
CA ASP A 405 -6.35 9.05 -2.57
C ASP A 405 -6.72 9.64 -1.21
N TRP A 406 -6.13 9.13 -0.13
CA TRP A 406 -6.35 9.66 1.22
C TRP A 406 -5.79 11.08 1.38
N ILE A 407 -4.57 11.35 0.91
CA ILE A 407 -3.97 12.70 1.00
C ILE A 407 -4.75 13.69 0.13
N LEU A 408 -5.17 13.32 -1.08
CA LEU A 408 -6.03 14.16 -1.92
C LEU A 408 -7.40 14.41 -1.27
N TYR A 409 -7.96 13.42 -0.57
CA TYR A 409 -9.17 13.62 0.23
C TYR A 409 -8.93 14.65 1.34
N SER A 410 -7.84 14.52 2.06
CA SER A 410 -7.46 15.47 3.10
C SER A 410 -7.23 16.88 2.53
N THR A 411 -6.58 16.97 1.37
CA THR A 411 -6.41 18.22 0.62
C THR A 411 -7.75 18.88 0.26
N GLU A 412 -8.71 18.08 -0.20
CA GLU A 412 -10.08 18.51 -0.52
C GLU A 412 -10.81 19.10 0.71
N GLU A 413 -10.68 18.42 1.86
CA GLU A 413 -11.28 18.86 3.11
C GLU A 413 -10.64 20.15 3.65
N LEU A 414 -9.31 20.25 3.61
CA LEU A 414 -8.60 21.47 4.00
C LEU A 414 -8.96 22.65 3.08
N ALA A 415 -9.04 22.43 1.77
CA ALA A 415 -9.46 23.45 0.81
C ALA A 415 -10.89 23.96 1.09
N LYS A 416 -11.84 23.05 1.44
CA LYS A 416 -13.21 23.42 1.82
C LYS A 416 -13.22 24.28 3.09
N MET A 417 -12.49 23.88 4.13
CA MET A 417 -12.45 24.60 5.39
C MET A 417 -11.87 26.02 5.24
N LEU A 418 -10.92 26.18 4.33
CA LEU A 418 -10.28 27.46 4.05
C LEU A 418 -11.00 28.26 2.96
N ASN A 419 -12.15 27.77 2.45
CA ASN A 419 -12.94 28.40 1.38
C ASN A 419 -12.17 28.59 0.06
N PHE A 420 -11.23 27.72 -0.28
CA PHE A 420 -10.49 27.73 -1.54
C PHE A 420 -11.30 27.12 -2.68
N ASN A 421 -12.49 27.68 -2.93
CA ASN A 421 -13.49 27.14 -3.85
C ASN A 421 -13.03 27.07 -5.32
N GLU A 422 -12.13 27.97 -5.73
CA GLU A 422 -11.63 28.07 -7.11
C GLU A 422 -10.90 26.78 -7.55
N ILE A 423 -10.09 26.21 -6.66
CA ILE A 423 -9.26 25.03 -6.95
C ILE A 423 -9.92 23.71 -6.53
N LEU A 424 -11.02 23.76 -5.78
CA LEU A 424 -11.66 22.57 -5.21
C LEU A 424 -12.13 21.58 -6.29
N LYS A 425 -12.65 22.09 -7.41
CA LYS A 425 -13.11 21.25 -8.53
C LYS A 425 -11.94 20.48 -9.16
N ASP A 426 -10.79 21.11 -9.30
CA ASP A 426 -9.60 20.49 -9.90
C ASP A 426 -9.01 19.43 -8.98
N ILE A 427 -8.95 19.68 -7.66
CA ILE A 427 -8.53 18.68 -6.66
C ILE A 427 -9.45 17.46 -6.70
N SER A 428 -10.77 17.67 -6.63
CA SER A 428 -11.78 16.60 -6.67
C SER A 428 -11.69 15.78 -7.97
N LYS A 429 -11.50 16.45 -9.10
CA LYS A 429 -11.31 15.81 -10.41
C LYS A 429 -10.05 14.96 -10.44
N THR A 430 -8.92 15.51 -10.00
CA THR A 430 -7.62 14.80 -9.92
C THR A 430 -7.75 13.55 -9.05
N ARG A 431 -8.34 13.69 -7.86
CA ARG A 431 -8.58 12.57 -6.95
C ARG A 431 -9.44 11.48 -7.60
N PHE A 432 -10.55 11.86 -8.24
CA PHE A 432 -11.45 10.89 -8.87
C PHE A 432 -10.77 10.13 -10.01
N ARG A 433 -10.03 10.85 -10.87
CA ARG A 433 -9.26 10.28 -11.97
C ARG A 433 -8.18 9.33 -11.46
N LEU A 434 -7.40 9.76 -10.46
CA LEU A 434 -6.37 8.94 -9.84
C LEU A 434 -6.94 7.64 -9.26
N LYS A 435 -7.99 7.74 -8.46
CA LYS A 435 -8.65 6.58 -7.85
C LYS A 435 -9.17 5.56 -8.86
N LYS A 436 -9.63 6.02 -10.01
CA LYS A 436 -10.23 5.18 -11.06
C LYS A 436 -9.26 4.80 -12.16
N GLY A 437 -8.12 5.48 -12.30
CA GLY A 437 -7.14 5.30 -13.37
C GLY A 437 -7.75 5.59 -14.74
N ILE A 438 -8.31 6.78 -14.94
CA ILE A 438 -9.08 7.15 -16.15
C ILE A 438 -8.72 8.53 -16.66
N LYS A 439 -8.85 8.72 -17.96
CA LYS A 439 -8.88 10.04 -18.57
C LYS A 439 -10.16 10.79 -18.25
N GLU A 440 -10.12 12.13 -18.36
CA GLU A 440 -11.23 13.01 -17.97
C GLU A 440 -12.55 12.69 -18.68
N GLU A 441 -12.48 12.36 -19.98
CA GLU A 441 -13.65 12.04 -20.78
C GLU A 441 -14.45 10.82 -20.30
N LEU A 442 -13.85 9.94 -19.47
CA LEU A 442 -14.54 8.76 -18.93
C LEU A 442 -15.27 9.02 -17.61
N ILE A 443 -15.09 10.19 -16.99
CA ILE A 443 -15.71 10.52 -15.71
C ILE A 443 -17.23 10.28 -15.72
N PRO A 444 -18.01 10.74 -16.73
CA PRO A 444 -19.45 10.52 -16.74
C PRO A 444 -19.85 9.04 -16.70
N LEU A 445 -19.11 8.19 -17.41
CA LEU A 445 -19.40 6.76 -17.50
C LEU A 445 -18.99 5.99 -16.23
N VAL A 446 -17.85 6.33 -15.62
CA VAL A 446 -17.34 5.62 -14.43
C VAL A 446 -18.13 5.96 -13.16
N ARG A 447 -18.95 6.99 -13.17
CA ARG A 447 -19.92 7.26 -12.09
C ARG A 447 -21.03 6.22 -12.00
N LEU A 448 -21.29 5.49 -13.08
CA LEU A 448 -22.27 4.40 -13.11
C LEU A 448 -21.73 3.18 -12.37
N LYS A 449 -22.57 2.56 -11.53
CA LYS A 449 -22.18 1.38 -10.74
C LYS A 449 -21.73 0.24 -11.65
N LYS A 450 -20.68 -0.47 -11.23
CA LYS A 450 -20.07 -1.61 -11.97
C LYS A 450 -19.40 -1.24 -13.29
N ILE A 451 -19.31 0.04 -13.66
CA ILE A 451 -18.56 0.52 -14.82
C ILE A 451 -17.20 1.01 -14.33
N GLY A 452 -16.19 0.16 -14.52
CA GLY A 452 -14.79 0.52 -14.27
C GLY A 452 -14.08 0.97 -15.57
N ARG A 453 -12.81 1.32 -15.47
CA ARG A 453 -11.94 1.84 -16.54
C ARG A 453 -12.12 1.12 -17.88
N VAL A 454 -11.96 -0.20 -17.90
CA VAL A 454 -12.00 -1.00 -19.14
C VAL A 454 -13.38 -0.94 -19.82
N ARG A 455 -14.46 -1.05 -19.04
CA ARG A 455 -15.82 -1.00 -19.56
C ARG A 455 -16.19 0.40 -20.04
N ALA A 456 -15.80 1.43 -19.30
CA ALA A 456 -16.01 2.83 -19.71
C ALA A 456 -15.29 3.12 -21.03
N ARG A 457 -14.02 2.71 -21.17
CA ARG A 457 -13.25 2.89 -22.42
C ARG A 457 -13.89 2.14 -23.59
N LYS A 458 -14.41 0.92 -23.34
CA LYS A 458 -15.14 0.15 -24.37
C LYS A 458 -16.41 0.86 -24.82
N LEU A 459 -17.19 1.41 -23.90
CA LEU A 459 -18.39 2.21 -24.21
C LEU A 459 -18.02 3.45 -25.01
N PHE A 460 -17.06 4.22 -24.52
CA PHE A 460 -16.62 5.47 -25.16
C PHE A 460 -16.14 5.26 -26.59
N ARG A 461 -15.32 4.23 -26.85
CA ARG A 461 -14.85 3.86 -28.21
C ARG A 461 -15.99 3.45 -29.15
N ASN A 462 -17.12 3.00 -28.61
CA ASN A 462 -18.33 2.63 -29.37
C ASN A 462 -19.37 3.74 -29.47
N GLY A 463 -18.98 4.99 -29.15
CA GLY A 463 -19.81 6.17 -29.31
C GLY A 463 -20.75 6.46 -28.13
N VAL A 464 -20.62 5.73 -27.01
CA VAL A 464 -21.36 5.98 -25.77
C VAL A 464 -20.47 6.76 -24.82
N LYS A 465 -20.59 8.08 -24.80
CA LYS A 465 -19.66 8.99 -24.12
C LYS A 465 -20.14 9.45 -22.75
N ASP A 466 -21.45 9.53 -22.55
CA ASP A 466 -22.07 10.02 -21.34
C ASP A 466 -23.35 9.25 -20.96
N ILE A 467 -24.00 9.68 -19.88
CA ILE A 467 -25.27 9.09 -19.40
C ILE A 467 -26.42 9.30 -20.40
N GLY A 468 -26.40 10.41 -21.14
CA GLY A 468 -27.39 10.70 -22.21
C GLY A 468 -27.28 9.72 -23.36
N ASP A 469 -26.06 9.38 -23.77
CA ASP A 469 -25.80 8.36 -24.79
C ASP A 469 -26.20 6.97 -24.31
N VAL A 470 -25.97 6.64 -23.03
CA VAL A 470 -26.43 5.37 -22.44
C VAL A 470 -27.95 5.25 -22.49
N LYS A 471 -28.70 6.36 -22.33
CA LYS A 471 -30.15 6.38 -22.50
C LYS A 471 -30.55 6.08 -23.95
N LYS A 472 -29.92 6.72 -24.92
CA LYS A 472 -30.27 6.62 -26.34
C LYS A 472 -29.89 5.28 -26.99
N VAL A 473 -28.83 4.64 -26.48
CA VAL A 473 -28.31 3.40 -27.08
C VAL A 473 -29.28 2.24 -26.83
N ASP A 474 -29.49 1.42 -27.89
CA ASP A 474 -30.27 0.20 -27.83
C ASP A 474 -29.68 -0.80 -26.82
N ILE A 475 -30.56 -1.52 -26.11
CA ILE A 475 -30.22 -2.56 -25.15
C ILE A 475 -29.43 -3.71 -25.81
N THR A 476 -29.71 -4.01 -27.08
CA THR A 476 -28.99 -5.05 -27.84
C THR A 476 -27.51 -4.68 -28.01
N LYS A 477 -27.22 -3.43 -28.37
CA LYS A 477 -25.85 -2.92 -28.49
C LYS A 477 -25.13 -2.92 -27.13
N LEU A 478 -25.80 -2.46 -26.06
CA LEU A 478 -25.25 -2.52 -24.70
C LEU A 478 -24.97 -3.96 -24.26
N THR A 479 -25.86 -4.89 -24.61
CA THR A 479 -25.70 -6.31 -24.29
C THR A 479 -24.48 -6.91 -25.00
N GLN A 480 -24.22 -6.56 -26.25
CA GLN A 480 -23.01 -6.96 -26.99
C GLN A 480 -21.73 -6.39 -26.37
N LEU A 481 -21.78 -5.16 -25.85
CA LEU A 481 -20.63 -4.48 -25.27
C LEU A 481 -20.31 -4.97 -23.84
N LEU A 482 -21.34 -5.17 -23.01
CA LEU A 482 -21.17 -5.35 -21.56
C LEU A 482 -21.67 -6.70 -21.04
N GLY A 483 -22.42 -7.45 -21.85
CA GLY A 483 -23.17 -8.63 -21.43
C GLY A 483 -24.59 -8.28 -20.88
N LYS A 484 -25.52 -9.23 -21.00
CA LYS A 484 -26.95 -9.03 -20.71
C LYS A 484 -27.22 -8.46 -19.32
N ALA A 485 -26.70 -9.12 -18.28
CA ALA A 485 -26.96 -8.71 -16.89
C ALA A 485 -26.54 -7.26 -16.59
N LEU A 486 -25.36 -6.85 -17.07
CA LEU A 486 -24.84 -5.51 -16.81
C LEU A 486 -25.54 -4.44 -17.68
N ALA A 487 -25.90 -4.77 -18.91
CA ALA A 487 -26.64 -3.85 -19.80
C ALA A 487 -28.02 -3.50 -19.21
N TYR A 488 -28.75 -4.49 -18.67
CA TYR A 488 -30.04 -4.27 -18.00
C TYR A 488 -29.88 -3.49 -16.70
N ASP A 489 -28.88 -3.83 -15.88
CA ASP A 489 -28.56 -3.09 -14.64
C ASP A 489 -28.23 -1.61 -14.95
N LEU A 490 -27.46 -1.36 -16.01
CA LEU A 490 -27.10 -0.03 -16.44
C LEU A 490 -28.32 0.81 -16.85
N LYS A 491 -29.23 0.24 -17.66
CA LYS A 491 -30.49 0.91 -18.06
C LYS A 491 -31.38 1.21 -16.85
N LYS A 492 -31.47 0.29 -15.90
CA LYS A 492 -32.20 0.49 -14.64
C LYS A 492 -31.60 1.62 -13.81
N GLN A 493 -30.29 1.76 -13.73
CA GLN A 493 -29.62 2.84 -12.98
C GLN A 493 -29.96 4.24 -13.53
N ILE A 494 -30.29 4.35 -14.81
CA ILE A 494 -30.65 5.62 -15.46
C ILE A 494 -32.14 5.84 -15.58
N GLY A 495 -32.96 5.00 -14.91
CA GLY A 495 -34.41 5.15 -14.82
C GLY A 495 -35.20 4.62 -16.03
N GLU A 496 -34.59 3.76 -16.86
CA GLU A 496 -35.32 3.07 -17.93
C GLU A 496 -35.80 1.69 -17.45
N GLU A 497 -37.12 1.51 -17.33
CA GLU A 497 -37.75 0.20 -17.14
C GLU A 497 -37.75 -0.55 -18.48
N ILE A 498 -36.84 -1.51 -18.62
CA ILE A 498 -36.87 -2.42 -19.76
C ILE A 498 -37.79 -3.57 -19.38
N LYS A 499 -38.94 -3.67 -20.05
CA LYS A 499 -39.76 -4.89 -20.00
C LYS A 499 -38.88 -6.05 -20.50
N GLU A 500 -38.66 -7.04 -19.67
CA GLU A 500 -37.96 -8.25 -20.13
C GLU A 500 -38.66 -8.80 -21.37
N VAL A 501 -37.93 -8.84 -22.48
CA VAL A 501 -38.40 -9.59 -23.64
C VAL A 501 -38.38 -11.06 -23.23
N PRO A 502 -39.55 -11.74 -23.15
CA PRO A 502 -39.57 -13.15 -22.80
C PRO A 502 -38.65 -13.91 -23.79
N ASN A 503 -37.89 -14.89 -23.28
CA ASN A 503 -37.13 -15.80 -24.13
C ASN A 503 -38.12 -16.64 -24.98
N GLY A 504 -38.75 -16.01 -25.95
CA GLY A 504 -39.60 -16.65 -26.92
C GLY A 504 -38.76 -17.46 -27.90
N ARG A 505 -38.80 -18.76 -27.75
CA ARG A 505 -38.46 -19.64 -28.88
C ARG A 505 -39.39 -19.24 -30.03
N ARG A 506 -38.84 -18.80 -31.15
CA ARG A 506 -39.64 -18.62 -32.36
C ARG A 506 -40.27 -19.97 -32.67
N LYS A 507 -41.60 -20.00 -32.91
CA LYS A 507 -42.29 -21.21 -33.36
C LYS A 507 -41.54 -21.78 -34.58
N GLY A 508 -41.02 -22.99 -34.47
CA GLY A 508 -40.21 -23.63 -35.54
C GLY A 508 -38.69 -23.65 -35.34
N GLN A 509 -38.14 -23.07 -34.27
CA GLN A 509 -36.69 -23.12 -34.02
C GLN A 509 -36.33 -24.46 -33.33
N LEU A 510 -35.70 -25.38 -34.07
CA LEU A 510 -35.12 -26.62 -33.57
C LEU A 510 -33.77 -26.30 -32.88
N GLY A 511 -33.60 -26.75 -31.64
CA GLY A 511 -32.34 -26.61 -30.93
C GLY A 511 -31.28 -27.58 -31.48
N LEU A 512 -30.07 -27.08 -31.67
CA LEU A 512 -28.86 -27.83 -32.15
C LEU A 512 -28.50 -29.06 -31.32
N GLY A 513 -29.22 -29.36 -30.25
CA GLY A 513 -29.03 -30.58 -29.42
C GLY A 513 -29.86 -31.81 -29.85
N LYS A 514 -30.42 -31.80 -31.05
CA LYS A 514 -31.20 -32.94 -31.62
C LYS A 514 -30.61 -33.47 -32.94
N PHE A 515 -29.36 -33.18 -33.23
CA PHE A 515 -28.60 -33.77 -34.33
C PHE A 515 -27.36 -34.44 -33.77
#